data_c890ea178b4f095c1a0d975bb7ceced6
#
_entry.id   c890ea178b4f095c1a0d975bb7ceced6
#
_cell.length_a   1.000
_cell.length_b   1.000
_cell.length_c   1.000
_cell.angle_alpha   90.00
_cell.angle_beta   90.00
_cell.angle_gamma   90.00
#
_symmetry.space_group_name_H-M   'P 1'
#
loop_
_entity.id
_entity.type
_entity.pdbx_description
1 polymer ?
#
loop_
_entity_poly.entity_id
_entity_poly.type
_entity_poly.pdbx_seq_one_letter_code
_entity_poly.pdbx_strand_id
1 'polypeptide(L)'
;MADQDLKKMYRTRTEGDFPETIDVIGRAYVKVEDLRYGTNPHQPAAYYRPADGEGLVLGAYKMLKTGKAGLSQTNLEDMQHALGILKFMPRPACAVMKHCNPSGVALQNGGQPLVEVY
;
A
#
# COMPACT_ATOMS: atom_id res chain seq x y z
N MET A 1 2.56 18.64 -21.98
CA MET A 1 1.59 18.69 -20.87
C MET A 1 2.03 19.74 -19.87
N ALA A 2 1.12 20.60 -19.44
CA ALA A 2 1.43 21.62 -18.44
C ALA A 2 1.69 20.99 -17.07
N ASP A 3 2.52 21.65 -16.25
CA ASP A 3 2.85 21.16 -14.90
C ASP A 3 1.62 20.93 -14.04
N GLN A 4 0.60 21.78 -14.16
CA GLN A 4 -0.65 21.64 -13.40
C GLN A 4 -1.41 20.38 -13.79
N ASP A 5 -1.44 20.04 -15.07
CA ASP A 5 -2.11 18.82 -15.54
C ASP A 5 -1.39 17.57 -15.05
N LEU A 6 -0.05 17.59 -15.06
CA LEU A 6 0.75 16.50 -14.56
C LEU A 6 0.53 16.30 -13.07
N LYS A 7 0.52 17.39 -12.29
CA LYS A 7 0.24 17.33 -10.85
C LYS A 7 -1.16 16.78 -10.57
N LYS A 8 -2.14 17.15 -11.39
CA LYS A 8 -3.50 16.63 -11.27
C LYS A 8 -3.55 15.11 -11.49
N MET A 9 -2.80 14.60 -12.47
CA MET A 9 -2.75 13.16 -12.74
C MET A 9 -2.23 12.37 -11.53
N TYR A 10 -1.24 12.89 -10.80
CA TYR A 10 -0.73 12.24 -9.60
C TYR A 10 -1.70 12.26 -8.42
N ARG A 11 -2.72 13.11 -8.46
CA ARG A 11 -3.69 13.28 -7.37
C ARG A 11 -5.04 12.62 -7.63
N THR A 12 -5.28 12.18 -8.87
CA THR A 12 -6.55 11.58 -9.25
C THR A 12 -6.35 10.11 -9.57
N ARG A 13 -7.44 9.33 -9.42
CA ARG A 13 -7.43 7.92 -9.78
C ARG A 13 -7.52 7.78 -11.29
N THR A 14 -6.69 6.89 -11.84
CA THR A 14 -6.81 6.48 -13.24
C THR A 14 -7.73 5.27 -13.28
N GLU A 15 -8.87 5.42 -13.96
CA GLU A 15 -9.89 4.39 -14.02
C GLU A 15 -9.44 3.18 -14.84
N GLY A 16 -9.80 1.99 -14.35
CA GLY A 16 -9.57 0.73 -15.02
C GLY A 16 -10.71 -0.22 -14.71
N ASP A 17 -10.83 -1.25 -15.49
CA ASP A 17 -11.90 -2.26 -15.34
C ASP A 17 -11.27 -3.55 -14.80
N PHE A 18 -11.19 -3.63 -13.47
CA PHE A 18 -10.61 -4.78 -12.78
C PHE A 18 -11.70 -5.60 -12.09
N PRO A 19 -11.86 -6.89 -12.43
CA PRO A 19 -12.88 -7.72 -11.80
C PRO A 19 -12.57 -7.98 -10.30
N GLU A 20 -13.61 -8.33 -9.56
CA GLU A 20 -13.47 -8.63 -8.13
C GLU A 20 -12.61 -9.87 -7.87
N THR A 21 -12.61 -10.82 -8.80
CA THR A 21 -11.81 -12.04 -8.70
C THR A 21 -11.10 -12.33 -10.00
N ILE A 22 -9.89 -12.88 -9.88
CA ILE A 22 -9.11 -13.34 -11.04
C ILE A 22 -8.49 -14.70 -10.71
N ASP A 23 -8.15 -15.45 -11.75
CA ASP A 23 -7.45 -16.73 -11.63
C ASP A 23 -6.10 -16.59 -12.35
N VAL A 24 -5.02 -16.85 -11.63
CA VAL A 24 -3.68 -16.78 -12.21
C VAL A 24 -2.99 -18.12 -11.98
N ILE A 25 -2.79 -18.85 -13.05
CA ILE A 25 -2.14 -20.17 -13.05
C ILE A 25 -2.80 -21.10 -12.02
N GLY A 26 -4.13 -21.19 -12.06
CA GLY A 26 -4.90 -22.09 -11.19
C GLY A 26 -5.10 -21.60 -9.75
N ARG A 27 -4.61 -20.42 -9.41
CA ARG A 27 -4.83 -19.84 -8.08
C ARG A 27 -5.78 -18.65 -8.17
N ALA A 28 -6.80 -18.66 -7.32
CA ALA A 28 -7.79 -17.59 -7.27
C ALA A 28 -7.29 -16.41 -6.42
N TYR A 29 -7.57 -15.20 -6.89
CA TYR A 29 -7.25 -13.96 -6.19
C TYR A 29 -8.48 -13.10 -6.08
N VAL A 30 -8.59 -12.37 -4.98
CA VAL A 30 -9.68 -11.41 -4.77
C VAL A 30 -9.11 -10.01 -4.72
N LYS A 31 -9.86 -9.04 -5.28
CA LYS A 31 -9.43 -7.66 -5.30
C LYS A 31 -9.51 -7.05 -3.90
N VAL A 32 -8.41 -6.47 -3.43
CA VAL A 32 -8.36 -5.72 -2.19
C VAL A 32 -8.86 -4.31 -2.42
N GLU A 33 -8.33 -3.64 -3.44
CA GLU A 33 -8.82 -2.31 -3.83
C GLU A 33 -8.32 -1.92 -5.22
N ASP A 34 -9.03 -0.98 -5.83
CA ASP A 34 -8.55 -0.30 -7.03
C ASP A 34 -7.56 0.77 -6.58
N LEU A 35 -6.39 0.80 -7.22
CA LEU A 35 -5.36 1.76 -6.88
C LEU A 35 -5.57 3.08 -7.61
N ARG A 36 -4.97 4.15 -7.09
CA ARG A 36 -5.05 5.45 -7.72
C ARG A 36 -4.41 5.44 -9.11
N TYR A 37 -3.24 4.81 -9.22
CA TYR A 37 -2.55 4.55 -10.49
C TYR A 37 -1.46 3.51 -10.27
N GLY A 38 -0.90 2.98 -11.37
CA GLY A 38 0.18 2.00 -11.33
C GLY A 38 1.55 2.66 -11.21
N THR A 39 2.51 2.19 -12.03
CA THR A 39 3.87 2.73 -12.03
C THR A 39 3.87 4.19 -12.50
N ASN A 40 3.02 4.52 -13.45
CA ASN A 40 2.88 5.89 -13.97
C ASN A 40 1.44 6.38 -13.73
N PRO A 41 1.24 7.71 -13.62
CA PRO A 41 -0.08 8.25 -13.24
C PRO A 41 -1.19 8.00 -14.26
N HIS A 42 -0.88 7.61 -15.49
CA HIS A 42 -1.87 7.33 -16.51
C HIS A 42 -2.24 5.83 -16.59
N GLN A 43 -1.61 4.98 -15.79
CA GLN A 43 -1.83 3.55 -15.82
C GLN A 43 -2.82 3.12 -14.75
N PRO A 44 -3.96 2.47 -15.11
CA PRO A 44 -4.84 1.92 -14.10
C PRO A 44 -4.17 0.74 -13.39
N ALA A 45 -4.54 0.50 -12.16
CA ALA A 45 -4.00 -0.60 -11.38
C ALA A 45 -4.96 -1.03 -10.28
N ALA A 46 -4.84 -2.28 -9.85
CA ALA A 46 -5.60 -2.81 -8.74
C ALA A 46 -4.71 -3.76 -7.95
N TYR A 47 -5.02 -3.90 -6.67
CA TYR A 47 -4.28 -4.78 -5.78
C TYR A 47 -5.14 -6.01 -5.46
N TYR A 48 -4.55 -7.18 -5.63
CA TYR A 48 -5.20 -8.45 -5.38
C TYR A 48 -4.44 -9.24 -4.33
N ARG A 49 -5.16 -10.06 -3.57
CA ARG A 49 -4.57 -11.02 -2.63
C ARG A 49 -5.09 -12.42 -2.94
N PRO A 50 -4.35 -13.49 -2.57
CA PRO A 50 -4.89 -14.84 -2.72
C PRO A 50 -6.21 -15.01 -1.98
N ALA A 51 -7.16 -15.68 -2.61
CA ALA A 51 -8.48 -15.91 -2.02
C ALA A 51 -8.41 -16.77 -0.75
N ASP A 52 -7.43 -17.67 -0.68
CA ASP A 52 -7.23 -18.54 0.49
C ASP A 52 -6.62 -17.81 1.69
N GLY A 53 -6.17 -16.57 1.53
CA GLY A 53 -5.63 -15.76 2.62
C GLY A 53 -4.26 -16.17 3.13
N GLU A 54 -3.62 -17.16 2.52
CA GLU A 54 -2.31 -17.62 2.98
C GLU A 54 -1.16 -16.71 2.53
N GLY A 55 -0.26 -16.42 3.46
CA GLY A 55 1.03 -15.82 3.18
C GLY A 55 1.07 -14.34 2.88
N LEU A 56 -0.01 -13.61 3.07
CA LEU A 56 -0.02 -12.19 2.71
C LEU A 56 -0.39 -11.27 3.85
N VAL A 57 0.65 -10.78 4.51
CA VAL A 57 0.51 -9.77 5.55
C VAL A 57 0.06 -8.44 4.96
N LEU A 58 0.56 -8.06 3.78
CA LEU A 58 0.22 -6.79 3.15
C LEU A 58 -1.29 -6.68 2.84
N GLY A 59 -1.91 -7.75 2.38
CA GLY A 59 -3.34 -7.76 2.07
C GLY A 59 -4.27 -7.64 3.28
N ALA A 60 -3.72 -7.69 4.50
CA ALA A 60 -4.48 -7.63 5.74
C ALA A 60 -4.39 -6.27 6.44
N TYR A 61 -3.87 -5.26 5.78
CA TYR A 61 -3.73 -3.94 6.38
C TYR A 61 -5.09 -3.30 6.69
N LYS A 62 -5.10 -2.42 7.69
CA LYS A 62 -6.25 -1.60 8.01
C LYS A 62 -5.92 -0.15 7.67
N MET A 63 -6.70 0.46 6.78
CA MET A 63 -6.51 1.85 6.39
C MET A 63 -7.06 2.77 7.49
N LEU A 64 -6.18 3.52 8.17
CA LEU A 64 -6.59 4.47 9.19
C LEU A 64 -6.84 5.85 8.59
N LYS A 65 -6.06 6.23 7.59
CA LYS A 65 -6.21 7.50 6.90
C LYS A 65 -5.65 7.37 5.50
N THR A 66 -6.35 7.93 4.54
CA THR A 66 -5.85 8.02 3.17
C THR A 66 -6.11 9.43 2.65
N GLY A 67 -5.24 9.87 1.76
CA GLY A 67 -5.44 11.15 1.06
C GLY A 67 -5.71 10.90 -0.41
N LYS A 68 -6.06 11.95 -1.12
CA LYS A 68 -6.26 11.90 -2.59
C LYS A 68 -7.30 10.84 -2.96
N ALA A 69 -7.05 10.05 -3.99
CA ALA A 69 -7.96 9.03 -4.49
C ALA A 69 -7.49 7.61 -4.13
N GLY A 70 -6.90 7.43 -2.95
CA GLY A 70 -6.43 6.14 -2.47
C GLY A 70 -4.95 5.91 -2.71
N LEU A 71 -4.52 4.66 -2.53
CA LEU A 71 -3.13 4.26 -2.69
C LEU A 71 -2.75 4.11 -4.16
N SER A 72 -1.50 4.40 -4.48
CA SER A 72 -0.89 4.05 -5.76
C SER A 72 -0.06 2.77 -5.59
N GLN A 73 0.39 2.21 -6.71
CA GLN A 73 1.27 1.04 -6.69
C GLN A 73 2.55 1.34 -5.91
N THR A 74 3.13 2.52 -6.06
CA THR A 74 4.35 2.89 -5.34
C THR A 74 4.12 2.97 -3.83
N ASN A 75 2.94 3.38 -3.40
CA ASN A 75 2.59 3.36 -1.97
C ASN A 75 2.58 1.93 -1.44
N LEU A 76 2.05 0.96 -2.19
CA LEU A 76 2.07 -0.45 -1.79
C LEU A 76 3.49 -1.00 -1.76
N GLU A 77 4.34 -0.58 -2.68
CA GLU A 77 5.76 -0.96 -2.66
C GLU A 77 6.44 -0.45 -1.40
N ASP A 78 6.16 0.80 -1.00
CA ASP A 78 6.65 1.36 0.26
C ASP A 78 6.20 0.52 1.45
N MET A 79 4.92 0.14 1.48
CA MET A 79 4.37 -0.68 2.56
C MET A 79 5.02 -2.06 2.60
N GLN A 80 5.27 -2.67 1.45
CA GLN A 80 5.93 -3.97 1.38
C GLN A 80 7.35 -3.89 1.95
N HIS A 81 8.10 -2.84 1.62
CA HIS A 81 9.43 -2.63 2.17
C HIS A 81 9.38 -2.37 3.68
N ALA A 82 8.37 -1.61 4.14
CA ALA A 82 8.16 -1.39 5.57
C ALA A 82 7.93 -2.70 6.32
N LEU A 83 7.10 -3.59 5.78
CA LEU A 83 6.86 -4.90 6.37
C LEU A 83 8.14 -5.73 6.45
N GLY A 84 9.01 -5.62 5.45
CA GLY A 84 10.31 -6.30 5.45
C GLY A 84 11.18 -5.89 6.64
N ILE A 85 10.99 -4.67 7.14
CA ILE A 85 11.70 -4.16 8.32
C ILE A 85 10.93 -4.53 9.60
N LEU A 86 9.64 -4.21 9.63
CA LEU A 86 8.82 -4.33 10.84
C LEU A 86 8.61 -5.76 11.31
N LYS A 87 8.65 -6.74 10.40
CA LYS A 87 8.46 -8.15 10.75
C LYS A 87 9.51 -8.70 11.73
N PHE A 88 10.66 -8.04 11.82
CA PHE A 88 11.71 -8.44 12.76
C PHE A 88 11.60 -7.75 14.12
N MET A 89 10.64 -6.86 14.29
CA MET A 89 10.47 -6.11 15.53
C MET A 89 9.74 -6.95 16.58
N PRO A 90 10.24 -7.03 17.82
CA PRO A 90 9.63 -7.86 18.87
C PRO A 90 8.38 -7.23 19.49
N ARG A 91 8.10 -5.99 19.22
CA ARG A 91 6.96 -5.22 19.75
C ARG A 91 6.35 -4.39 18.65
N PRO A 92 5.16 -3.83 18.86
CA PRO A 92 4.57 -2.92 17.90
C PRO A 92 5.56 -1.80 17.52
N ALA A 93 5.64 -1.51 16.24
CA ALA A 93 6.62 -0.56 15.71
C ALA A 93 6.00 0.25 14.58
N CYS A 94 6.63 1.36 14.26
CA CYS A 94 6.20 2.28 13.24
C CYS A 94 7.34 2.54 12.26
N ALA A 95 7.04 2.58 10.98
CA ALA A 95 8.00 2.97 9.95
C ALA A 95 7.37 4.06 9.10
N VAL A 96 8.14 5.10 8.83
CA VAL A 96 7.74 6.17 7.90
C VAL A 96 8.58 5.99 6.64
N MET A 97 7.91 5.73 5.54
CA MET A 97 8.55 5.32 4.30
C MET A 97 8.46 6.40 3.22
N LYS A 98 9.51 6.47 2.42
CA LYS A 98 9.52 7.29 1.22
C LYS A 98 10.44 6.65 0.19
N HIS A 99 9.92 6.41 -1.03
CA HIS A 99 10.68 5.81 -2.13
C HIS A 99 11.35 4.50 -1.73
N CYS A 100 10.60 3.61 -1.08
CA CYS A 100 11.04 2.29 -0.61
C CYS A 100 12.16 2.34 0.45
N ASN A 101 12.43 3.50 1.02
CA ASN A 101 13.41 3.66 2.09
C ASN A 101 12.74 4.24 3.33
N PRO A 102 13.11 3.77 4.52
CA PRO A 102 12.56 4.35 5.74
C PRO A 102 13.18 5.73 6.01
N SER A 103 12.31 6.72 6.21
CA SER A 103 12.74 8.02 6.74
C SER A 103 12.95 7.94 8.25
N GLY A 104 12.27 7.00 8.88
CA GLY A 104 12.43 6.73 10.30
C GLY A 104 11.73 5.44 10.68
N VAL A 105 12.24 4.78 11.71
CA VAL A 105 11.66 3.57 12.29
C VAL A 105 11.69 3.73 13.81
N ALA A 106 10.58 3.42 14.47
CA ALA A 106 10.49 3.51 15.91
C ALA A 106 9.79 2.28 16.48
N LEU A 107 10.29 1.80 17.59
CA LEU A 107 9.78 0.64 18.31
C LEU A 107 9.04 1.10 19.56
N GLN A 108 7.85 0.52 19.81
CA GLN A 108 7.09 0.83 21.00
C GLN A 108 7.90 0.59 22.27
N ASN A 109 7.86 1.55 23.20
CA ASN A 109 8.57 1.49 24.47
C ASN A 109 7.56 1.48 25.62
N GLY A 110 7.43 0.35 26.30
CA GLY A 110 6.49 0.21 27.40
C GLY A 110 5.03 0.26 26.95
N GLY A 111 4.16 0.87 27.76
CA GLY A 111 2.71 0.95 27.48
C GLY A 111 2.29 2.13 26.61
N GLN A 112 3.22 2.75 25.93
CA GLN A 112 2.95 3.92 25.09
C GLN A 112 2.03 3.57 23.91
N PRO A 113 1.03 4.43 23.57
CA PRO A 113 0.19 4.20 22.41
C PRO A 113 1.01 4.16 21.11
N LEU A 114 0.63 3.32 20.16
CA LEU A 114 1.38 3.17 18.91
C LEU A 114 1.51 4.49 18.15
N VAL A 115 0.50 5.35 18.21
CA VAL A 115 0.52 6.65 17.53
C VAL A 115 1.61 7.58 18.09
N GLU A 116 2.06 7.35 19.31
CA GLU A 116 3.11 8.14 19.96
C GLU A 116 4.51 7.54 19.80
N VAL A 117 4.62 6.34 19.20
CA VAL A 117 5.89 5.62 19.07
C VAL A 117 6.87 6.39 18.19
N TYR A 118 6.41 6.99 17.10
CA TYR A 118 7.26 7.75 16.19
C TYR A 118 7.30 9.23 16.56
#